data_42f9f93107d7cb065479fd01b5a710f4
#
_entry.id   42f9f93107d7cb065479fd01b5a710f4
#
_cell.length_a   1.000
_cell.length_b   1.000
_cell.length_c   1.000
_cell.angle_alpha   90.00
_cell.angle_beta   90.00
_cell.angle_gamma   90.00
#
_symmetry.space_group_name_H-M   'P 1'
#
loop_
_entity.id
_entity.type
_entity.pdbx_description
1 polymer ?
#
loop_
_entity_poly.entity_id
_entity_poly.type
_entity_poly.pdbx_seq_one_letter_code
_entity_poly.pdbx_strand_id
1 'polypeptide(L)'
;MNTNELGRRDFIKYGLLSSLLVLYGCSTSKQKLALRGIPESFPTEFINSLSTDWEFFPIRDIESKRNSYNSSLEEKTDLLVLNDGWISNLSTGSLKEIKATSIRADLSKKATSFLDGLGEDYKNRIFPLAVSPWVILFRNEDSLPLRNKNSWEVLFSSALTNQIVFPNSPYLLISIAQKLGFVNDFSTIKNQAKAFDDRNALNWVVSGGANAAVLPLSSCVDSLIKDPRLSILLPQEGCPLNWTVLASPRLSSEPFPTDWFEMLWGATNLRRLIRKGFLPPTSFSELRRKNINVSKRNQSIFIPDESVWSNCWSLPLLSFEAKKDLAVNWNNS
;
A
#
# COMPACT_ATOMS: atom_id res chain seq x y z
N MET A 1 25.81 39.32 67.07
CA MET A 1 24.80 38.30 66.87
C MET A 1 23.62 38.94 66.19
N ASN A 2 23.51 38.83 64.85
CA ASN A 2 22.40 39.35 64.07
C ASN A 2 21.49 38.16 63.70
N THR A 3 20.36 38.08 64.31
CA THR A 3 19.28 37.17 63.95
C THR A 3 18.45 37.78 62.83
N ASN A 4 18.65 37.35 61.59
CA ASN A 4 17.78 37.74 60.51
C ASN A 4 16.45 37.00 60.67
N GLU A 5 15.43 37.69 61.16
CA GLU A 5 14.06 37.24 61.10
C GLU A 5 13.58 37.31 59.66
N LEU A 6 13.33 36.11 59.08
CA LEU A 6 12.66 35.97 57.76
C LEU A 6 11.23 36.52 57.88
N GLY A 7 10.95 37.63 57.21
CA GLY A 7 9.65 38.26 57.25
C GLY A 7 8.54 37.39 56.62
N ARG A 8 7.31 37.47 57.14
CA ARG A 8 6.12 36.79 56.62
C ARG A 8 5.93 36.89 55.10
N ARG A 9 6.45 37.95 54.47
CA ARG A 9 6.42 38.16 53.03
C ARG A 9 7.36 37.20 52.26
N ASP A 10 8.47 36.82 52.83
CA ASP A 10 9.43 35.89 52.21
C ASP A 10 8.95 34.43 52.31
N PHE A 11 8.28 34.11 53.39
CA PHE A 11 7.64 32.79 53.55
C PHE A 11 6.52 32.56 52.52
N ILE A 12 5.73 33.62 52.20
CA ILE A 12 4.68 33.53 51.16
C ILE A 12 5.30 33.41 49.77
N LYS A 13 6.42 34.07 49.46
CA LYS A 13 7.11 33.93 48.18
C LYS A 13 7.71 32.56 47.98
N TYR A 14 8.32 31.98 48.98
CA TYR A 14 8.87 30.60 48.89
C TYR A 14 7.77 29.54 48.94
N GLY A 15 6.68 29.75 49.61
CA GLY A 15 5.52 28.87 49.62
C GLY A 15 4.78 28.84 48.27
N LEU A 16 4.68 29.97 47.57
CA LEU A 16 4.08 30.04 46.22
C LEU A 16 5.00 29.45 45.14
N LEU A 17 6.32 29.56 45.26
CA LEU A 17 7.27 28.94 44.34
C LEU A 17 7.30 27.43 44.47
N SER A 18 7.17 26.88 45.68
CA SER A 18 7.10 25.44 45.90
C SER A 18 5.75 24.81 45.46
N SER A 19 4.65 25.55 45.58
CA SER A 19 3.35 25.06 45.08
C SER A 19 3.23 25.12 43.57
N LEU A 20 3.93 26.04 42.86
CA LEU A 20 4.01 26.07 41.41
C LEU A 20 4.88 24.95 40.85
N LEU A 21 5.91 24.48 41.57
CA LEU A 21 6.73 23.34 41.16
C LEU A 21 6.00 21.97 41.30
N VAL A 22 5.00 21.91 42.21
CA VAL A 22 4.18 20.69 42.37
C VAL A 22 3.06 20.61 41.32
N LEU A 23 2.64 21.74 40.73
CA LEU A 23 1.66 21.76 39.63
C LEU A 23 2.27 21.49 38.25
N TYR A 24 3.61 21.53 38.11
CA TYR A 24 4.34 20.90 37.03
C TYR A 24 4.54 19.39 37.34
N GLY A 25 3.56 18.80 38.01
CA GLY A 25 3.44 17.35 38.13
C GLY A 25 3.44 16.76 36.71
N CYS A 26 4.43 15.95 36.45
CA CYS A 26 4.61 15.12 35.28
C CYS A 26 3.27 14.73 34.63
N SER A 27 2.77 15.52 33.71
CA SER A 27 2.06 14.95 32.59
C SER A 27 3.14 14.19 31.83
N THR A 28 3.42 12.95 32.21
CA THR A 28 4.06 12.00 31.31
C THR A 28 3.10 11.92 30.15
N SER A 29 3.34 12.76 29.13
CA SER A 29 2.66 12.62 27.86
C SER A 29 2.95 11.20 27.45
N LYS A 30 1.93 10.33 27.54
CA LYS A 30 2.06 8.93 27.15
C LYS A 30 2.65 8.96 25.74
N GLN A 31 3.86 8.42 25.58
CA GLN A 31 4.54 8.46 24.30
C GLN A 31 3.64 7.74 23.31
N LYS A 32 3.28 8.42 22.22
CA LYS A 32 2.44 7.84 21.19
C LYS A 32 3.14 6.67 20.51
N LEU A 33 2.35 5.71 20.07
CA LEU A 33 2.79 4.56 19.31
C LEU A 33 3.11 4.99 17.88
N ALA A 34 4.20 4.50 17.32
CA ALA A 34 4.67 4.92 16.01
C ALA A 34 4.21 3.93 14.92
N LEU A 35 3.29 4.39 14.06
CA LEU A 35 3.01 3.75 12.77
C LEU A 35 3.87 4.40 11.69
N ARG A 36 4.74 3.64 11.04
CA ARG A 36 5.56 4.14 9.92
C ARG A 36 5.12 3.52 8.60
N GLY A 37 5.19 4.29 7.53
CA GLY A 37 4.84 3.78 6.22
C GLY A 37 5.03 4.77 5.08
N ILE A 38 4.86 4.27 3.86
CA ILE A 38 4.82 5.11 2.66
C ILE A 38 3.42 5.71 2.57
N PRO A 39 3.26 7.05 2.51
CA PRO A 39 1.95 7.69 2.50
C PRO A 39 0.99 7.17 1.42
N GLU A 40 1.55 6.85 0.24
CA GLU A 40 0.80 6.38 -0.93
C GLU A 40 0.38 4.90 -0.82
N SER A 41 0.93 4.15 0.14
CA SER A 41 0.62 2.72 0.32
C SER A 41 -0.79 2.49 0.85
N PHE A 42 -1.34 3.45 1.58
CA PHE A 42 -2.68 3.37 2.17
C PHE A 42 -3.25 4.76 2.46
N PRO A 43 -4.59 4.98 2.34
CA PRO A 43 -5.16 6.30 2.55
C PRO A 43 -4.96 6.79 3.99
N THR A 44 -4.43 7.99 4.14
CA THR A 44 -4.07 8.60 5.43
C THR A 44 -5.29 8.74 6.36
N GLU A 45 -6.48 8.94 5.80
CA GLU A 45 -7.74 9.02 6.56
C GLU A 45 -8.02 7.77 7.38
N PHE A 46 -7.63 6.59 6.88
CA PHE A 46 -7.77 5.33 7.60
C PHE A 46 -6.63 5.10 8.59
N ILE A 47 -5.43 5.57 8.25
CA ILE A 47 -4.29 5.56 9.20
C ILE A 47 -4.64 6.41 10.42
N ASN A 48 -5.19 7.60 10.21
CA ASN A 48 -5.60 8.51 11.28
C ASN A 48 -6.81 7.99 12.09
N SER A 49 -7.48 6.94 11.63
CA SER A 49 -8.55 6.28 12.38
C SER A 49 -8.05 5.25 13.40
N LEU A 50 -6.75 4.95 13.46
CA LEU A 50 -6.14 4.32 14.63
C LEU A 50 -6.42 5.17 15.87
N SER A 51 -6.39 4.55 17.04
CA SER A 51 -6.68 5.27 18.28
C SER A 51 -5.77 6.50 18.44
N THR A 52 -6.17 7.45 19.27
CA THR A 52 -5.39 8.69 19.55
C THR A 52 -4.00 8.44 20.12
N ASP A 53 -3.74 7.20 20.56
CA ASP A 53 -2.43 6.78 21.05
C ASP A 53 -1.41 6.54 19.92
N TRP A 54 -1.86 6.47 18.64
CA TRP A 54 -0.99 6.26 17.49
C TRP A 54 -0.68 7.57 16.76
N GLU A 55 0.51 7.64 16.20
CA GLU A 55 0.96 8.73 15.32
C GLU A 55 1.62 8.16 14.07
N PHE A 56 1.25 8.72 12.91
CA PHE A 56 1.80 8.31 11.62
C PHE A 56 3.07 9.09 11.28
N PHE A 57 4.14 8.37 11.04
CA PHE A 57 5.43 8.89 10.59
C PHE A 57 5.70 8.47 9.14
N PRO A 58 5.56 9.38 8.16
CA PRO A 58 5.75 9.05 6.76
C PRO A 58 7.21 8.74 6.44
N ILE A 59 7.43 7.67 5.71
CA ILE A 59 8.73 7.33 5.13
C ILE A 59 8.81 8.00 3.76
N ARG A 60 9.57 9.10 3.61
CA ARG A 60 9.59 9.94 2.40
C ARG A 60 10.74 9.66 1.45
N ASP A 61 11.89 9.26 1.97
CA ASP A 61 13.08 9.04 1.15
C ASP A 61 13.26 7.56 0.79
N ILE A 62 13.03 7.21 -0.48
CA ILE A 62 13.02 5.83 -0.96
C ILE A 62 14.40 5.36 -1.43
N GLU A 63 15.27 6.24 -1.88
CA GLU A 63 16.60 5.86 -2.42
C GLU A 63 17.63 5.56 -1.33
N SER A 64 17.59 6.30 -0.21
CA SER A 64 18.37 5.95 0.98
C SER A 64 17.82 4.71 1.70
N LYS A 65 16.63 4.25 1.35
CA LYS A 65 15.77 3.29 2.09
C LYS A 65 16.10 1.82 1.87
N ARG A 66 16.88 1.45 0.86
CA ARG A 66 17.38 0.07 0.78
C ARG A 66 18.16 -0.33 2.05
N ASN A 67 18.83 0.66 2.66
CA ASN A 67 19.50 0.50 3.95
C ASN A 67 18.65 0.98 5.13
N SER A 68 17.65 1.87 4.91
CA SER A 68 16.91 2.54 5.98
C SER A 68 15.65 1.81 6.46
N TYR A 69 15.16 0.77 5.78
CA TYR A 69 14.13 -0.07 6.40
C TYR A 69 14.68 -0.81 7.62
N ASN A 70 15.93 -1.25 7.58
CA ASN A 70 16.59 -1.81 8.76
C ASN A 70 16.90 -0.72 9.80
N SER A 71 17.28 0.51 9.39
CA SER A 71 17.48 1.64 10.30
C SER A 71 16.17 2.25 10.80
N SER A 72 15.07 2.20 10.04
CA SER A 72 13.73 2.58 10.53
C SER A 72 13.20 1.60 11.57
N LEU A 73 13.69 0.36 11.57
CA LEU A 73 13.42 -0.62 12.63
C LEU A 73 14.28 -0.35 13.88
N GLU A 74 15.39 0.38 13.74
CA GLU A 74 16.23 0.86 14.85
C GLU A 74 15.62 2.12 15.51
N GLU A 75 14.88 2.95 14.76
CA GLU A 75 14.06 3.99 15.34
C GLU A 75 12.79 3.38 15.97
N LYS A 76 12.27 3.98 17.02
CA LYS A 76 11.05 3.50 17.66
C LYS A 76 9.92 3.39 16.66
N THR A 77 9.60 2.18 16.26
CA THR A 77 8.52 1.83 15.34
C THR A 77 7.70 0.71 15.97
N ASP A 78 6.40 0.90 16.09
CA ASP A 78 5.51 -0.10 16.67
C ASP A 78 4.76 -0.89 15.61
N LEU A 79 4.50 -0.27 14.45
CA LEU A 79 3.86 -0.90 13.31
C LEU A 79 4.38 -0.29 12.00
N LEU A 80 4.55 -1.13 10.98
CA LEU A 80 4.87 -0.71 9.60
C LEU A 80 3.68 -0.93 8.69
N VAL A 81 3.42 0.04 7.78
CA VAL A 81 2.51 -0.11 6.65
C VAL A 81 3.29 0.07 5.35
N LEU A 82 3.22 -0.91 4.44
CA LEU A 82 4.00 -0.92 3.20
C LEU A 82 3.30 -1.74 2.10
N ASN A 83 3.75 -1.56 0.86
CA ASN A 83 3.34 -2.43 -0.24
C ASN A 83 4.18 -3.73 -0.25
N ASP A 84 3.62 -4.79 -0.81
CA ASP A 84 4.23 -6.13 -0.89
C ASP A 84 5.60 -6.14 -1.57
N GLY A 85 5.85 -5.30 -2.55
CA GLY A 85 7.16 -5.15 -3.19
C GLY A 85 8.31 -4.81 -2.23
N TRP A 86 8.00 -4.29 -1.03
CA TRP A 86 9.00 -3.94 -0.02
C TRP A 86 9.29 -5.05 0.99
N ILE A 87 8.46 -6.08 1.07
CA ILE A 87 8.60 -7.17 2.06
C ILE A 87 10.00 -7.78 2.02
N SER A 88 10.53 -8.01 0.82
CA SER A 88 11.85 -8.62 0.64
C SER A 88 13.04 -7.78 1.13
N ASN A 89 12.81 -6.51 1.48
CA ASN A 89 13.82 -5.64 2.06
C ASN A 89 13.83 -5.70 3.61
N LEU A 90 12.82 -6.34 4.20
CA LEU A 90 12.74 -6.52 5.64
C LEU A 90 13.54 -7.77 6.06
N SER A 91 14.31 -7.65 7.13
CA SER A 91 14.88 -8.84 7.76
C SER A 91 13.80 -9.56 8.58
N THR A 92 13.61 -10.85 8.36
CA THR A 92 12.65 -11.67 9.14
C THR A 92 12.99 -11.68 10.63
N GLY A 93 14.28 -11.63 10.98
CA GLY A 93 14.74 -11.55 12.36
C GLY A 93 14.37 -10.25 13.08
N SER A 94 14.07 -9.17 12.34
CA SER A 94 13.65 -7.88 12.89
C SER A 94 12.12 -7.75 13.07
N LEU A 95 11.36 -8.76 12.64
CA LEU A 95 9.90 -8.79 12.74
C LEU A 95 9.44 -9.78 13.81
N LYS A 96 8.36 -9.45 14.51
CA LYS A 96 7.68 -10.40 15.41
C LYS A 96 6.51 -11.08 14.69
N GLU A 97 6.10 -12.22 15.20
CA GLU A 97 4.90 -12.91 14.72
C GLU A 97 3.64 -12.13 15.09
N ILE A 98 2.71 -12.04 14.15
CA ILE A 98 1.41 -11.39 14.34
C ILE A 98 0.41 -12.45 14.78
N LYS A 99 0.15 -12.50 16.09
CA LYS A 99 -0.83 -13.40 16.71
C LYS A 99 -2.24 -12.79 16.63
N ALA A 100 -2.84 -12.82 15.45
CA ALA A 100 -4.15 -12.23 15.17
C ALA A 100 -5.11 -13.31 14.62
N THR A 101 -5.33 -14.38 15.37
CA THR A 101 -6.05 -15.59 14.92
C THR A 101 -7.48 -15.28 14.46
N SER A 102 -8.21 -14.41 15.17
CA SER A 102 -9.58 -14.03 14.83
C SER A 102 -9.68 -13.39 13.45
N ILE A 103 -8.89 -12.35 13.20
CA ILE A 103 -8.92 -11.62 11.91
C ILE A 103 -8.26 -12.41 10.77
N ARG A 104 -7.34 -13.34 11.07
CA ARG A 104 -6.77 -14.25 10.06
C ARG A 104 -7.80 -15.25 9.53
N ALA A 105 -8.75 -15.65 10.35
CA ALA A 105 -9.84 -16.56 9.95
C ALA A 105 -10.77 -15.93 8.90
N ASP A 106 -10.85 -14.60 8.86
CA ASP A 106 -11.69 -13.85 7.91
C ASP A 106 -11.01 -13.60 6.55
N LEU A 107 -9.73 -14.00 6.42
CA LEU A 107 -8.99 -13.79 5.18
C LEU A 107 -9.56 -14.66 4.05
N SER A 108 -9.65 -14.07 2.85
CA SER A 108 -10.02 -14.78 1.64
C SER A 108 -8.95 -15.81 1.23
N LYS A 109 -9.35 -16.80 0.41
CA LYS A 109 -8.39 -17.74 -0.19
C LYS A 109 -7.26 -17.02 -0.94
N LYS A 110 -7.55 -15.88 -1.56
CA LYS A 110 -6.55 -15.08 -2.28
C LYS A 110 -5.54 -14.43 -1.34
N ALA A 111 -6.00 -13.94 -0.20
CA ALA A 111 -5.13 -13.37 0.83
C ALA A 111 -4.27 -14.46 1.52
N THR A 112 -4.85 -15.62 1.78
CA THR A 112 -4.08 -16.76 2.33
C THR A 112 -3.05 -17.27 1.33
N SER A 113 -3.41 -17.41 0.05
CA SER A 113 -2.46 -17.79 -1.02
C SER A 113 -1.34 -16.76 -1.18
N PHE A 114 -1.64 -15.46 -1.02
CA PHE A 114 -0.60 -14.42 -0.99
C PHE A 114 0.38 -14.66 0.16
N LEU A 115 -0.12 -14.88 1.38
CA LEU A 115 0.72 -15.15 2.54
C LEU A 115 1.54 -16.43 2.38
N ASP A 116 0.95 -17.49 1.81
CA ASP A 116 1.65 -18.75 1.52
C ASP A 116 2.79 -18.54 0.51
N GLY A 117 2.57 -17.67 -0.50
CA GLY A 117 3.57 -17.28 -1.48
C GLY A 117 4.74 -16.45 -0.92
N LEU A 118 4.60 -15.86 0.27
CA LEU A 118 5.70 -15.19 0.97
C LEU A 118 6.69 -16.17 1.63
N GLY A 119 6.31 -17.45 1.76
CA GLY A 119 7.08 -18.47 2.46
C GLY A 119 6.95 -18.40 3.99
N GLU A 120 7.37 -19.47 4.65
CA GLU A 120 7.20 -19.65 6.11
C GLU A 120 7.84 -18.54 6.95
N ASP A 121 8.93 -17.95 6.47
CA ASP A 121 9.65 -16.88 7.16
C ASP A 121 8.82 -15.60 7.34
N TYR A 122 7.99 -15.26 6.37
CA TYR A 122 7.19 -14.03 6.37
C TYR A 122 5.71 -14.26 6.66
N LYS A 123 5.16 -15.41 6.31
CA LYS A 123 3.72 -15.74 6.39
C LYS A 123 3.07 -15.34 7.72
N ASN A 124 3.76 -15.60 8.84
CA ASN A 124 3.25 -15.30 10.18
C ASN A 124 3.64 -13.90 10.69
N ARG A 125 4.52 -13.18 9.99
CA ARG A 125 5.04 -11.86 10.39
C ARG A 125 4.43 -10.71 9.59
N ILE A 126 3.72 -11.04 8.53
CA ILE A 126 3.05 -10.09 7.64
C ILE A 126 1.55 -10.27 7.77
N PHE A 127 0.81 -9.17 7.73
CA PHE A 127 -0.66 -9.20 7.70
C PHE A 127 -1.18 -8.36 6.54
N PRO A 128 -2.01 -8.89 5.62
CA PRO A 128 -2.60 -8.14 4.52
C PRO A 128 -3.68 -7.19 5.05
N LEU A 129 -3.52 -5.90 4.79
CA LEU A 129 -4.45 -4.86 5.21
C LEU A 129 -5.51 -4.58 4.14
N ALA A 130 -5.06 -4.46 2.90
CA ALA A 130 -5.87 -4.19 1.72
C ALA A 130 -5.15 -4.62 0.46
N VAL A 131 -5.86 -4.62 -0.67
CA VAL A 131 -5.29 -4.95 -1.98
C VAL A 131 -5.87 -4.06 -3.06
N SER A 132 -5.04 -3.64 -4.01
CA SER A 132 -5.43 -2.88 -5.18
C SER A 132 -4.97 -3.60 -6.45
N PRO A 133 -5.85 -3.91 -7.43
CA PRO A 133 -5.43 -4.50 -8.67
C PRO A 133 -4.61 -3.52 -9.51
N TRP A 134 -3.60 -4.00 -10.22
CA TRP A 134 -2.95 -3.25 -11.28
C TRP A 134 -3.89 -3.16 -12.47
N VAL A 135 -4.01 -1.96 -13.06
CA VAL A 135 -4.91 -1.68 -14.18
C VAL A 135 -4.16 -0.94 -15.28
N ILE A 136 -4.77 -0.89 -16.46
CA ILE A 136 -4.31 0.00 -17.53
C ILE A 136 -5.17 1.26 -17.47
N LEU A 137 -4.55 2.40 -17.19
CA LEU A 137 -5.18 3.71 -17.29
C LEU A 137 -4.97 4.24 -18.71
N PHE A 138 -6.02 4.69 -19.35
CA PHE A 138 -5.98 5.33 -20.66
C PHE A 138 -6.41 6.78 -20.60
N ARG A 139 -5.79 7.60 -21.44
CA ARG A 139 -6.38 8.86 -21.88
C ARG A 139 -7.28 8.54 -23.08
N ASN A 140 -8.57 8.89 -22.95
CA ASN A 140 -9.53 8.67 -24.01
C ASN A 140 -9.27 9.66 -25.16
N GLU A 141 -8.59 9.19 -26.17
CA GLU A 141 -8.59 9.81 -27.49
C GLU A 141 -9.54 8.99 -28.35
N ASP A 142 -10.45 9.63 -29.08
CA ASP A 142 -11.48 8.97 -29.89
C ASP A 142 -10.89 8.08 -31.00
N SER A 143 -9.59 8.25 -31.28
CA SER A 143 -8.83 7.53 -32.29
C SER A 143 -8.28 6.16 -31.86
N LEU A 144 -8.34 5.80 -30.56
CA LEU A 144 -7.76 4.53 -30.10
C LEU A 144 -8.76 3.37 -30.27
N PRO A 145 -8.54 2.43 -31.22
CA PRO A 145 -9.43 1.27 -31.47
C PRO A 145 -9.41 0.23 -30.34
N LEU A 146 -8.90 0.59 -29.17
CA LEU A 146 -8.54 -0.31 -28.08
C LEU A 146 -9.71 -0.66 -27.15
N ARG A 147 -10.84 0.03 -27.26
CA ARG A 147 -12.01 -0.14 -26.37
C ARG A 147 -12.66 -1.52 -26.39
N ASN A 148 -12.40 -2.31 -27.44
CA ASN A 148 -13.03 -3.62 -27.62
C ASN A 148 -12.15 -4.80 -27.17
N LYS A 149 -10.90 -4.55 -26.76
CA LYS A 149 -9.99 -5.59 -26.26
C LYS A 149 -9.93 -5.52 -24.74
N ASN A 150 -10.58 -6.43 -24.07
CA ASN A 150 -10.55 -6.54 -22.61
C ASN A 150 -9.40 -7.45 -22.14
N SER A 151 -8.17 -7.13 -22.60
CA SER A 151 -6.98 -7.97 -22.44
C SER A 151 -5.72 -7.12 -22.27
N TRP A 152 -4.74 -7.65 -21.56
CA TRP A 152 -3.38 -7.09 -21.48
C TRP A 152 -2.70 -6.97 -22.85
N GLU A 153 -3.14 -7.73 -23.87
CA GLU A 153 -2.62 -7.62 -25.24
C GLU A 153 -2.69 -6.21 -25.81
N VAL A 154 -3.60 -5.40 -25.29
CA VAL A 154 -3.72 -4.00 -25.73
C VAL A 154 -2.42 -3.21 -25.56
N LEU A 155 -1.60 -3.55 -24.56
CA LEU A 155 -0.30 -2.91 -24.32
C LEU A 155 0.71 -3.14 -25.46
N PHE A 156 0.50 -4.17 -26.27
CA PHE A 156 1.37 -4.55 -27.38
C PHE A 156 0.83 -4.08 -28.75
N SER A 157 -0.22 -3.25 -28.72
CA SER A 157 -0.75 -2.63 -29.94
C SER A 157 0.23 -1.61 -30.51
N SER A 158 0.40 -1.61 -31.85
CA SER A 158 1.21 -0.61 -32.55
C SER A 158 0.74 0.84 -32.32
N ALA A 159 -0.54 1.03 -32.00
CA ALA A 159 -1.11 2.34 -31.65
C ALA A 159 -0.56 2.89 -30.32
N LEU A 160 0.04 2.06 -29.47
CA LEU A 160 0.63 2.45 -28.19
C LEU A 160 2.15 2.41 -28.17
N THR A 161 2.81 2.18 -29.31
CA THR A 161 4.27 2.15 -29.38
C THR A 161 4.86 3.47 -28.88
N ASN A 162 5.76 3.40 -27.88
CA ASN A 162 6.36 4.56 -27.20
C ASN A 162 5.33 5.54 -26.59
N GLN A 163 4.17 5.02 -26.13
CA GLN A 163 3.08 5.80 -25.55
C GLN A 163 2.63 5.32 -24.18
N ILE A 164 3.30 4.32 -23.61
CA ILE A 164 2.91 3.71 -22.33
C ILE A 164 3.92 4.08 -21.24
N VAL A 165 3.43 4.50 -20.09
CA VAL A 165 4.24 4.58 -18.88
C VAL A 165 4.07 3.29 -18.08
N PHE A 166 5.15 2.56 -17.94
CA PHE A 166 5.21 1.34 -17.16
C PHE A 166 5.78 1.59 -15.76
N PRO A 167 5.41 0.75 -14.77
CA PRO A 167 6.09 0.76 -13.49
C PRO A 167 7.55 0.32 -13.63
N ASN A 168 8.42 0.87 -12.79
CA ASN A 168 9.83 0.49 -12.75
C ASN A 168 10.02 -0.87 -12.02
N SER A 169 9.30 -1.88 -12.49
CA SER A 169 9.29 -3.24 -11.95
C SER A 169 9.31 -4.27 -13.07
N PRO A 170 10.50 -4.69 -13.52
CA PRO A 170 10.63 -5.74 -14.54
C PRO A 170 9.86 -7.01 -14.16
N TYR A 171 9.85 -7.38 -12.90
CA TYR A 171 9.16 -8.57 -12.41
C TYR A 171 7.64 -8.51 -12.65
N LEU A 172 7.03 -7.37 -12.37
CA LEU A 172 5.60 -7.17 -12.62
C LEU A 172 5.30 -7.25 -14.12
N LEU A 173 6.09 -6.58 -14.94
CA LEU A 173 5.87 -6.54 -16.38
C LEU A 173 6.02 -7.91 -17.04
N ILE A 174 7.03 -8.68 -16.60
CA ILE A 174 7.18 -10.07 -17.05
C ILE A 174 6.03 -10.94 -16.61
N SER A 175 5.53 -10.77 -15.38
CA SER A 175 4.38 -11.55 -14.93
C SER A 175 3.14 -11.33 -15.79
N ILE A 176 2.94 -10.10 -16.30
CA ILE A 176 1.88 -9.77 -17.27
C ILE A 176 2.14 -10.45 -18.61
N ALA A 177 3.36 -10.33 -19.14
CA ALA A 177 3.73 -10.93 -20.42
C ALA A 177 3.58 -12.47 -20.41
N GLN A 178 3.99 -13.10 -19.31
CA GLN A 178 3.81 -14.56 -19.11
C GLN A 178 2.35 -14.97 -19.11
N LYS A 179 1.44 -14.16 -18.58
CA LYS A 179 0.00 -14.41 -18.64
C LYS A 179 -0.54 -14.45 -20.07
N LEU A 180 0.09 -13.73 -20.97
CA LEU A 180 -0.24 -13.70 -22.40
C LEU A 180 0.51 -14.77 -23.22
N GLY A 181 1.34 -15.60 -22.58
CA GLY A 181 2.16 -16.59 -23.25
C GLY A 181 3.45 -16.03 -23.85
N PHE A 182 3.78 -14.76 -23.65
CA PHE A 182 5.05 -14.19 -24.04
C PHE A 182 6.12 -14.59 -23.02
N VAL A 183 7.10 -15.37 -23.46
CA VAL A 183 8.18 -15.83 -22.60
C VAL A 183 9.39 -14.94 -22.81
N ASN A 184 9.76 -14.17 -21.78
CA ASN A 184 11.02 -13.41 -21.69
C ASN A 184 11.29 -12.39 -22.82
N ASP A 185 10.25 -11.84 -23.44
CA ASP A 185 10.41 -10.79 -24.45
C ASP A 185 10.41 -9.39 -23.80
N PHE A 186 11.54 -9.05 -23.18
CA PHE A 186 11.75 -7.72 -22.60
C PHE A 186 11.80 -6.62 -23.65
N SER A 187 12.31 -6.94 -24.85
CA SER A 187 12.46 -5.96 -25.93
C SER A 187 11.12 -5.45 -26.41
N THR A 188 10.12 -6.33 -26.53
CA THR A 188 8.75 -5.94 -26.89
C THR A 188 8.15 -4.99 -25.86
N ILE A 189 8.33 -5.26 -24.55
CA ILE A 189 7.85 -4.36 -23.49
C ILE A 189 8.55 -2.99 -23.59
N LYS A 190 9.88 -2.98 -23.75
CA LYS A 190 10.66 -1.74 -23.86
C LYS A 190 10.28 -0.88 -25.05
N ASN A 191 9.97 -1.50 -26.18
CA ASN A 191 9.51 -0.79 -27.38
C ASN A 191 8.17 -0.08 -27.21
N GLN A 192 7.29 -0.55 -26.31
CA GLN A 192 6.03 0.10 -25.97
C GLN A 192 6.22 1.24 -24.98
N ALA A 193 7.32 1.23 -24.22
CA ALA A 193 7.52 2.14 -23.11
C ALA A 193 7.87 3.56 -23.56
N LYS A 194 7.09 4.53 -23.13
CA LYS A 194 7.44 5.95 -23.11
C LYS A 194 8.41 6.26 -21.97
N ALA A 195 8.15 5.67 -20.80
CA ALA A 195 8.95 5.80 -19.60
C ALA A 195 8.69 4.64 -18.65
N PHE A 196 9.62 4.44 -17.72
CA PHE A 196 9.44 3.60 -16.53
C PHE A 196 9.40 4.53 -15.31
N ASP A 197 8.20 4.80 -14.76
CA ASP A 197 8.03 5.82 -13.73
C ASP A 197 6.88 5.45 -12.78
N ASP A 198 7.22 5.00 -11.59
CA ASP A 198 6.24 4.64 -10.56
C ASP A 198 5.54 5.85 -9.93
N ARG A 199 6.22 7.00 -9.91
CA ARG A 199 5.76 8.18 -9.15
C ARG A 199 4.84 9.08 -9.97
N ASN A 200 5.16 9.26 -11.24
CA ASN A 200 4.49 10.23 -12.09
C ASN A 200 3.63 9.60 -13.19
N ALA A 201 3.46 8.28 -13.20
CA ALA A 201 2.71 7.55 -14.24
C ALA A 201 1.33 8.18 -14.50
N LEU A 202 0.58 8.50 -13.43
CA LEU A 202 -0.69 9.19 -13.53
C LEU A 202 -0.57 10.57 -14.21
N ASN A 203 0.42 11.37 -13.81
CA ASN A 203 0.63 12.72 -14.33
C ASN A 203 0.98 12.70 -15.83
N TRP A 204 1.75 11.71 -16.29
CA TRP A 204 2.03 11.52 -17.71
C TRP A 204 0.75 11.37 -18.54
N VAL A 205 -0.20 10.57 -18.05
CA VAL A 205 -1.48 10.35 -18.75
C VAL A 205 -2.40 11.57 -18.65
N VAL A 206 -2.54 12.15 -17.46
CA VAL A 206 -3.40 13.33 -17.24
C VAL A 206 -2.96 14.53 -18.06
N SER A 207 -1.65 14.76 -18.18
CA SER A 207 -1.09 15.87 -18.98
C SER A 207 -1.10 15.60 -20.50
N GLY A 208 -1.36 14.37 -20.94
CA GLY A 208 -1.27 13.98 -22.36
C GLY A 208 0.15 13.69 -22.82
N GLY A 209 1.10 13.53 -21.91
CA GLY A 209 2.48 13.10 -22.22
C GLY A 209 2.57 11.62 -22.58
N ALA A 210 1.58 10.81 -22.21
CA ALA A 210 1.42 9.42 -22.57
C ALA A 210 -0.05 9.07 -22.76
N ASN A 211 -0.33 8.05 -23.58
CA ASN A 211 -1.71 7.61 -23.88
C ASN A 211 -2.19 6.56 -22.89
N ALA A 212 -1.26 5.83 -22.26
CA ALA A 212 -1.58 4.82 -21.28
C ALA A 212 -0.55 4.73 -20.15
N ALA A 213 -0.97 4.20 -19.01
CA ALA A 213 -0.08 3.80 -17.93
C ALA A 213 -0.56 2.52 -17.25
N VAL A 214 0.38 1.72 -16.76
CA VAL A 214 0.12 0.57 -15.90
C VAL A 214 0.41 0.98 -14.46
N LEU A 215 -0.62 1.00 -13.62
CA LEU A 215 -0.52 1.45 -12.21
C LEU A 215 -1.61 0.80 -11.36
N PRO A 216 -1.48 0.80 -10.00
CA PRO A 216 -2.53 0.32 -9.13
C PRO A 216 -3.80 1.18 -9.26
N LEU A 217 -4.99 0.57 -9.20
CA LEU A 217 -6.27 1.28 -9.23
C LEU A 217 -6.33 2.39 -8.17
N SER A 218 -5.79 2.13 -6.99
CA SER A 218 -5.73 3.10 -5.89
C SER A 218 -4.97 4.39 -6.24
N SER A 219 -4.02 4.33 -7.15
CA SER A 219 -3.23 5.49 -7.57
C SER A 219 -3.94 6.40 -8.56
N CYS A 220 -4.99 5.92 -9.26
CA CYS A 220 -5.65 6.69 -10.31
C CYS A 220 -7.14 6.95 -10.08
N VAL A 221 -7.76 6.28 -9.13
CA VAL A 221 -9.22 6.30 -8.96
C VAL A 221 -9.78 7.70 -8.73
N ASP A 222 -9.12 8.54 -7.94
CA ASP A 222 -9.59 9.91 -7.67
C ASP A 222 -9.56 10.78 -8.94
N SER A 223 -8.57 10.60 -9.80
CA SER A 223 -8.50 11.29 -11.10
C SER A 223 -9.51 10.73 -12.11
N LEU A 224 -9.68 9.40 -12.13
CA LEU A 224 -10.68 8.74 -12.98
C LEU A 224 -12.11 9.24 -12.71
N ILE A 225 -12.46 9.50 -11.45
CA ILE A 225 -13.78 10.02 -11.08
C ILE A 225 -13.97 11.47 -11.54
N LYS A 226 -12.91 12.27 -11.52
CA LYS A 226 -12.94 13.71 -11.78
C LYS A 226 -12.73 14.08 -13.24
N ASP A 227 -11.96 13.26 -13.98
CA ASP A 227 -11.58 13.56 -15.35
C ASP A 227 -12.25 12.57 -16.34
N PRO A 228 -13.27 13.02 -17.11
CA PRO A 228 -13.97 12.14 -18.06
C PRO A 228 -13.11 11.69 -19.25
N ARG A 229 -11.95 12.30 -19.46
CA ARG A 229 -10.98 11.90 -20.48
C ARG A 229 -10.23 10.64 -20.11
N LEU A 230 -10.33 10.20 -18.85
CA LEU A 230 -9.66 9.00 -18.35
C LEU A 230 -10.62 7.81 -18.37
N SER A 231 -10.07 6.65 -18.69
CA SER A 231 -10.72 5.35 -18.53
C SER A 231 -9.74 4.32 -18.03
N ILE A 232 -10.24 3.26 -17.43
CA ILE A 232 -9.42 2.12 -17.04
C ILE A 232 -9.87 0.85 -17.74
N LEU A 233 -8.93 -0.06 -17.91
CA LEU A 233 -9.16 -1.43 -18.31
C LEU A 233 -8.67 -2.36 -17.19
N LEU A 234 -9.55 -3.26 -16.77
CA LEU A 234 -9.26 -4.40 -15.92
C LEU A 234 -9.35 -5.65 -16.78
N PRO A 235 -8.22 -6.21 -17.25
CA PRO A 235 -8.19 -7.31 -18.21
C PRO A 235 -8.88 -8.60 -17.71
N GLN A 236 -9.50 -9.35 -18.64
CA GLN A 236 -10.20 -10.59 -18.30
C GLN A 236 -9.28 -11.71 -17.82
N GLU A 237 -8.02 -11.68 -18.23
CA GLU A 237 -6.99 -12.58 -17.75
C GLU A 237 -6.67 -12.40 -16.27
N GLY A 238 -7.29 -11.42 -15.62
CA GLY A 238 -6.96 -10.96 -14.28
C GLY A 238 -5.81 -9.96 -14.26
N CYS A 239 -5.43 -9.55 -13.06
CA CYS A 239 -4.41 -8.52 -12.85
C CYS A 239 -3.42 -8.95 -11.78
N PRO A 240 -2.18 -8.48 -11.84
CA PRO A 240 -1.32 -8.50 -10.66
C PRO A 240 -2.00 -7.75 -9.52
N LEU A 241 -1.78 -8.19 -8.30
CA LEU A 241 -2.32 -7.58 -7.09
C LEU A 241 -1.22 -6.82 -6.37
N ASN A 242 -1.49 -5.57 -6.00
CA ASN A 242 -0.65 -4.74 -5.16
C ASN A 242 -1.21 -4.78 -3.74
N TRP A 243 -0.55 -5.54 -2.87
CA TRP A 243 -0.96 -5.67 -1.48
C TRP A 243 -0.42 -4.54 -0.62
N THR A 244 -1.27 -3.96 0.19
CA THR A 244 -0.86 -3.18 1.35
C THR A 244 -0.82 -4.10 2.55
N VAL A 245 0.29 -4.13 3.23
CA VAL A 245 0.53 -5.05 4.34
C VAL A 245 1.01 -4.32 5.59
N LEU A 246 0.79 -4.96 6.73
CA LEU A 246 1.33 -4.56 8.02
C LEU A 246 2.41 -5.53 8.47
N ALA A 247 3.43 -4.99 9.10
CA ALA A 247 4.47 -5.75 9.78
C ALA A 247 4.75 -5.14 11.15
N SER A 248 4.97 -5.98 12.15
CA SER A 248 5.25 -5.54 13.51
C SER A 248 6.71 -5.74 13.83
N PRO A 249 7.48 -4.68 14.15
CA PRO A 249 8.88 -4.80 14.54
C PRO A 249 9.06 -5.64 15.81
N ARG A 250 10.13 -6.41 15.88
CA ARG A 250 10.42 -7.30 17.01
C ARG A 250 10.59 -6.53 18.33
N LEU A 251 11.11 -5.32 18.27
CA LEU A 251 11.35 -4.46 19.44
C LEU A 251 10.09 -3.79 19.97
N SER A 252 8.99 -3.77 19.20
CA SER A 252 7.72 -3.23 19.70
C SER A 252 7.11 -4.18 20.73
N SER A 253 6.77 -3.66 21.91
CA SER A 253 6.01 -4.38 22.94
C SER A 253 4.50 -4.36 22.69
N GLU A 254 4.05 -3.50 21.77
CA GLU A 254 2.63 -3.22 21.58
C GLU A 254 1.90 -4.41 20.92
N PRO A 255 0.67 -4.70 21.34
CA PRO A 255 -0.15 -5.70 20.69
C PRO A 255 -0.53 -5.26 19.28
N PHE A 256 -0.79 -6.24 18.41
CA PHE A 256 -1.31 -5.95 17.08
C PHE A 256 -2.73 -5.36 17.19
N PRO A 257 -3.07 -4.25 16.50
CA PRO A 257 -4.31 -3.50 16.70
C PRO A 257 -5.53 -4.19 16.03
N THR A 258 -5.99 -5.30 16.58
CA THR A 258 -7.11 -6.09 16.03
C THR A 258 -8.41 -5.31 15.93
N ASP A 259 -8.73 -4.48 16.91
CA ASP A 259 -9.96 -3.66 16.94
C ASP A 259 -10.03 -2.65 15.80
N TRP A 260 -8.86 -2.17 15.35
CA TRP A 260 -8.79 -1.30 14.18
C TRP A 260 -9.30 -1.96 12.91
N PHE A 261 -9.05 -3.26 12.73
CA PHE A 261 -9.54 -4.02 11.59
C PHE A 261 -11.05 -4.20 11.61
N GLU A 262 -11.65 -4.43 12.77
CA GLU A 262 -13.10 -4.52 12.90
C GLU A 262 -13.77 -3.22 12.47
N MET A 263 -13.20 -2.08 12.88
CA MET A 263 -13.66 -0.77 12.47
C MET A 263 -13.41 -0.53 10.97
N LEU A 264 -12.19 -0.84 10.48
CA LEU A 264 -11.79 -0.57 9.09
C LEU A 264 -12.61 -1.39 8.10
N TRP A 265 -12.87 -2.68 8.41
CA TRP A 265 -13.68 -3.56 7.59
C TRP A 265 -15.17 -3.48 7.90
N GLY A 266 -15.58 -2.60 8.80
CA GLY A 266 -16.99 -2.24 9.00
C GLY A 266 -17.60 -1.60 7.76
N ALA A 267 -18.91 -1.78 7.52
CA ALA A 267 -19.57 -1.43 6.25
C ALA A 267 -19.35 0.01 5.76
N THR A 268 -19.27 0.97 6.68
CA THR A 268 -19.08 2.40 6.34
C THR A 268 -17.66 2.69 5.85
N ASN A 269 -16.65 2.23 6.58
CA ASN A 269 -15.25 2.44 6.23
C ASN A 269 -14.86 1.60 5.03
N LEU A 270 -15.39 0.39 4.91
CA LEU A 270 -15.17 -0.49 3.77
C LEU A 270 -15.67 0.13 2.46
N ARG A 271 -16.84 0.81 2.44
CA ARG A 271 -17.29 1.56 1.26
C ARG A 271 -16.34 2.69 0.87
N ARG A 272 -15.78 3.39 1.85
CA ARG A 272 -14.78 4.45 1.59
C ARG A 272 -13.49 3.85 1.03
N LEU A 273 -13.02 2.76 1.62
CA LEU A 273 -11.82 2.05 1.18
C LEU A 273 -11.95 1.59 -0.28
N ILE A 274 -13.08 0.97 -0.64
CA ILE A 274 -13.35 0.53 -2.02
C ILE A 274 -13.39 1.72 -2.98
N ARG A 275 -13.99 2.85 -2.59
CA ARG A 275 -13.98 4.08 -3.41
C ARG A 275 -12.59 4.68 -3.61
N LYS A 276 -11.62 4.31 -2.78
CA LYS A 276 -10.20 4.67 -2.95
C LYS A 276 -9.41 3.62 -3.74
N GLY A 277 -10.08 2.65 -4.37
CA GLY A 277 -9.45 1.62 -5.19
C GLY A 277 -8.79 0.49 -4.42
N PHE A 278 -9.14 0.34 -3.14
CA PHE A 278 -8.66 -0.77 -2.31
C PHE A 278 -9.79 -1.75 -2.00
N LEU A 279 -9.50 -3.02 -2.09
CA LEU A 279 -10.37 -4.10 -1.63
C LEU A 279 -9.84 -4.65 -0.30
N PRO A 280 -10.72 -5.07 0.61
CA PRO A 280 -10.29 -5.77 1.81
C PRO A 280 -9.76 -7.16 1.45
N PRO A 281 -8.90 -7.74 2.28
CA PRO A 281 -8.40 -9.10 2.07
C PRO A 281 -9.42 -10.20 2.42
N THR A 282 -10.69 -9.84 2.57
CA THR A 282 -11.80 -10.75 2.90
C THR A 282 -12.48 -11.32 1.65
N SER A 283 -13.38 -12.27 1.81
CA SER A 283 -14.07 -12.89 0.67
C SER A 283 -15.11 -11.96 0.01
N PHE A 284 -15.37 -12.16 -1.28
CA PHE A 284 -16.45 -11.43 -1.97
C PHE A 284 -17.84 -11.72 -1.38
N SER A 285 -18.06 -12.90 -0.82
CA SER A 285 -19.30 -13.22 -0.10
C SER A 285 -19.50 -12.31 1.12
N GLU A 286 -18.43 -11.98 1.85
CA GLU A 286 -18.47 -11.01 2.94
C GLU A 286 -18.80 -9.60 2.44
N LEU A 287 -18.23 -9.18 1.32
CA LEU A 287 -18.55 -7.88 0.70
C LEU A 287 -20.03 -7.79 0.32
N ARG A 288 -20.59 -8.85 -0.26
CA ARG A 288 -22.02 -8.93 -0.60
C ARG A 288 -22.89 -8.93 0.66
N ARG A 289 -22.52 -9.70 1.69
CA ARG A 289 -23.25 -9.75 2.98
C ARG A 289 -23.32 -8.37 3.65
N LYS A 290 -22.25 -7.58 3.56
CA LYS A 290 -22.22 -6.22 4.09
C LYS A 290 -22.96 -5.19 3.22
N ASN A 291 -23.65 -5.65 2.18
CA ASN A 291 -24.49 -4.84 1.28
C ASN A 291 -23.77 -3.57 0.78
N ILE A 292 -22.55 -3.76 0.29
CA ILE A 292 -21.69 -2.66 -0.16
C ILE A 292 -22.12 -2.26 -1.57
N ASN A 293 -23.01 -1.28 -1.64
CA ASN A 293 -23.41 -0.67 -2.89
C ASN A 293 -22.44 0.46 -3.25
N VAL A 294 -21.65 0.24 -4.28
CA VAL A 294 -20.92 1.29 -5.00
C VAL A 294 -21.80 1.74 -6.16
N SER A 295 -21.72 3.03 -6.54
CA SER A 295 -22.51 3.58 -7.65
C SER A 295 -22.50 2.65 -8.88
N LYS A 296 -23.68 2.35 -9.45
CA LYS A 296 -23.83 1.41 -10.58
C LYS A 296 -22.94 1.75 -11.78
N ARG A 297 -22.67 3.03 -12.02
CA ARG A 297 -21.86 3.52 -13.16
C ARG A 297 -20.39 3.04 -13.07
N ASN A 298 -19.86 2.80 -11.87
CA ASN A 298 -18.45 2.47 -11.64
C ASN A 298 -18.28 1.17 -10.84
N GLN A 299 -19.35 0.39 -10.67
CA GLN A 299 -19.30 -0.77 -9.77
C GLN A 299 -18.29 -1.82 -10.23
N SER A 300 -18.22 -2.11 -11.53
CA SER A 300 -17.28 -3.07 -12.11
C SER A 300 -15.82 -2.62 -12.03
N ILE A 301 -15.58 -1.31 -11.87
CA ILE A 301 -14.25 -0.75 -11.70
C ILE A 301 -13.76 -0.98 -10.27
N PHE A 302 -14.63 -0.75 -9.28
CA PHE A 302 -14.28 -0.82 -7.88
C PHE A 302 -14.33 -2.23 -7.30
N ILE A 303 -15.29 -3.03 -7.79
CA ILE A 303 -15.46 -4.43 -7.40
C ILE A 303 -15.44 -5.25 -8.68
N PRO A 304 -14.32 -5.86 -9.03
CA PRO A 304 -14.20 -6.69 -10.23
C PRO A 304 -15.22 -7.82 -10.24
N ASP A 305 -15.62 -8.26 -11.42
CA ASP A 305 -16.38 -9.50 -11.57
C ASP A 305 -15.62 -10.66 -10.95
N GLU A 306 -16.33 -11.59 -10.34
CA GLU A 306 -15.72 -12.71 -9.60
C GLU A 306 -14.84 -13.58 -10.52
N SER A 307 -15.21 -13.71 -11.79
CA SER A 307 -14.40 -14.40 -12.81
C SER A 307 -13.06 -13.71 -13.05
N VAL A 308 -13.06 -12.37 -13.21
CA VAL A 308 -11.84 -11.58 -13.37
C VAL A 308 -11.01 -11.63 -12.09
N TRP A 309 -11.68 -11.46 -10.93
CA TRP A 309 -10.99 -11.50 -9.64
C TRP A 309 -10.33 -12.85 -9.36
N SER A 310 -10.97 -13.94 -9.74
CA SER A 310 -10.39 -15.29 -9.57
C SER A 310 -9.11 -15.48 -10.37
N ASN A 311 -8.99 -14.81 -11.52
CA ASN A 311 -7.80 -14.84 -12.38
C ASN A 311 -6.67 -13.92 -11.92
N CYS A 312 -6.94 -12.93 -11.04
CA CYS A 312 -5.90 -12.06 -10.50
C CYS A 312 -4.86 -12.86 -9.70
N TRP A 313 -3.62 -12.41 -9.70
CA TRP A 313 -2.51 -13.12 -9.04
C TRP A 313 -1.65 -12.19 -8.19
N SER A 314 -1.03 -12.75 -7.18
CA SER A 314 -0.01 -12.09 -6.37
C SER A 314 1.37 -12.45 -6.91
N LEU A 315 2.32 -11.55 -6.78
CA LEU A 315 3.72 -11.80 -7.12
C LEU A 315 4.40 -12.49 -5.93
N PRO A 316 4.92 -13.72 -6.08
CA PRO A 316 5.69 -14.36 -5.03
C PRO A 316 7.00 -13.63 -4.78
N LEU A 317 7.57 -13.80 -3.59
CA LEU A 317 8.89 -13.25 -3.30
C LEU A 317 9.95 -13.95 -4.16
N LEU A 318 10.76 -13.14 -4.85
CA LEU A 318 11.92 -13.66 -5.57
C LEU A 318 13.09 -13.89 -4.62
N SER A 319 13.83 -14.97 -4.85
CA SER A 319 15.15 -15.16 -4.23
C SER A 319 16.12 -14.06 -4.68
N PHE A 320 17.22 -13.92 -3.95
CA PHE A 320 18.25 -12.94 -4.33
C PHE A 320 18.83 -13.23 -5.72
N GLU A 321 19.08 -14.50 -6.03
CA GLU A 321 19.59 -14.97 -7.32
C GLU A 321 18.58 -14.64 -8.43
N ALA A 322 17.32 -14.99 -8.26
CA ALA A 322 16.28 -14.72 -9.24
C ALA A 322 16.10 -13.22 -9.53
N LYS A 323 16.25 -12.35 -8.50
CA LYS A 323 16.25 -10.89 -8.70
C LYS A 323 17.45 -10.41 -9.52
N LYS A 324 18.62 -10.97 -9.23
CA LYS A 324 19.85 -10.62 -9.95
C LYS A 324 19.76 -11.04 -11.40
N ASP A 325 19.33 -12.27 -11.67
CA ASP A 325 19.17 -12.79 -13.04
C ASP A 325 18.15 -11.96 -13.84
N LEU A 326 17.05 -11.62 -13.21
CA LEU A 326 16.02 -10.76 -13.80
C LEU A 326 16.57 -9.38 -14.15
N ALA A 327 17.34 -8.76 -13.26
CA ALA A 327 17.95 -7.46 -13.48
C ALA A 327 18.98 -7.51 -14.63
N VAL A 328 19.81 -8.56 -14.69
CA VAL A 328 20.77 -8.77 -15.77
C VAL A 328 20.06 -8.93 -17.12
N ASN A 329 19.05 -9.80 -17.19
CA ASN A 329 18.29 -10.04 -18.41
C ASN A 329 17.55 -8.78 -18.87
N TRP A 330 16.97 -8.03 -17.93
CA TRP A 330 16.31 -6.75 -18.21
C TRP A 330 17.28 -5.72 -18.79
N ASN A 331 18.49 -5.59 -18.25
CA ASN A 331 19.47 -4.61 -18.72
C ASN A 331 20.08 -4.97 -20.08
N ASN A 332 20.18 -6.26 -20.41
CA ASN A 332 20.76 -6.76 -21.65
C ASN A 332 19.77 -6.80 -22.84
N SER A 333 18.51 -6.60 -22.62
CA SER A 333 17.43 -6.55 -23.63
C SER A 333 17.12 -5.10 -24.01
#